data_3fbc373c5f9bab69463a9d8644a26700
#
_entry.id   3fbc373c5f9bab69463a9d8644a26700
#
_cell.length_a   1.000
_cell.length_b   1.000
_cell.length_c   1.000
_cell.angle_alpha   90.00
_cell.angle_beta   90.00
_cell.angle_gamma   90.00
#
_symmetry.space_group_name_H-M   'P 1'
#
loop_
_entity.id
_entity.type
_entity.pdbx_description
1 polymer ?
#
loop_
_entity_poly.entity_id
_entity_poly.type
_entity_poly.pdbx_seq_one_letter_code
_entity_poly.pdbx_strand_id
1 'polypeptide(L)'
;MKPSYIKHKNFAPKILGFAVVTISTSKYKLKKEGKKGWIDESGNLIISLLKQANHKILARKLIPDDPAMIRECILNLCRSKKIDVIITTGGTGITKTDLTVETVSNLIQREIPGFGEVLRKLSFERIGSAAILTRAIAGVRNGKIIFCLPGSPDAVELAVKYLIIPEAPHLVKHAKE
;
A
#
# COMPACT_ATOMS: atom_id res chain seq x y z
N MET A 1 -0.98 -11.27 33.01
CA MET A 1 -1.55 -10.06 32.39
C MET A 1 -1.49 -10.19 30.86
N LYS A 2 -2.60 -9.98 30.13
CA LYS A 2 -2.50 -9.91 28.64
C LYS A 2 -1.72 -8.65 28.26
N PRO A 3 -0.73 -8.73 27.34
CA PRO A 3 0.03 -7.56 26.89
C PRO A 3 -0.87 -6.41 26.41
N SER A 4 -0.48 -5.17 26.63
CA SER A 4 -1.30 -3.99 26.33
C SER A 4 -1.76 -3.91 24.88
N TYR A 5 -0.92 -4.33 23.91
CA TYR A 5 -1.25 -4.35 22.49
C TYR A 5 -2.46 -5.24 22.15
N ILE A 6 -2.70 -6.33 22.91
CA ILE A 6 -3.87 -7.22 22.71
C ILE A 6 -5.16 -6.52 23.14
N LYS A 7 -5.13 -5.70 24.20
CA LYS A 7 -6.29 -4.92 24.64
C LYS A 7 -6.69 -3.86 23.59
N HIS A 8 -5.72 -3.21 22.97
CA HIS A 8 -5.98 -2.17 21.96
C HIS A 8 -6.56 -2.73 20.67
N LYS A 9 -6.19 -3.95 20.25
CA LYS A 9 -6.76 -4.61 19.06
C LYS A 9 -8.26 -4.93 19.18
N ASN A 10 -8.77 -5.18 20.38
CA ASN A 10 -10.18 -5.55 20.58
C ASN A 10 -11.20 -4.42 20.24
N PHE A 11 -10.77 -3.17 20.22
CA PHE A 11 -11.61 -2.01 19.89
C PHE A 11 -11.33 -1.44 18.49
N ALA A 12 -10.54 -2.12 17.68
CA ALA A 12 -10.26 -1.70 16.32
C ALA A 12 -11.43 -2.04 15.37
N PRO A 13 -11.66 -1.24 14.32
CA PRO A 13 -12.73 -1.51 13.34
C PRO A 13 -12.45 -2.82 12.60
N LYS A 14 -13.43 -3.73 12.56
CA LYS A 14 -13.27 -5.04 11.91
C LYS A 14 -13.24 -4.96 10.39
N ILE A 15 -13.93 -3.98 9.79
CA ILE A 15 -14.03 -3.80 8.34
C ILE A 15 -13.56 -2.40 7.99
N LEU A 16 -12.58 -2.31 7.09
CA LEU A 16 -12.01 -1.06 6.60
C LEU A 16 -12.32 -0.84 5.13
N GLY A 17 -12.35 0.45 4.73
CA GLY A 17 -12.41 0.88 3.35
C GLY A 17 -11.00 1.08 2.76
N PHE A 18 -10.67 0.33 1.72
CA PHE A 18 -9.39 0.40 1.04
C PHE A 18 -9.49 1.05 -0.34
N ALA A 19 -8.45 1.80 -0.69
CA ALA A 19 -8.15 2.20 -2.06
C ALA A 19 -6.86 1.51 -2.52
N VAL A 20 -6.86 0.96 -3.72
CA VAL A 20 -5.70 0.30 -4.35
C VAL A 20 -5.28 1.10 -5.58
N VAL A 21 -4.02 1.52 -5.62
CA VAL A 21 -3.45 2.32 -6.69
C VAL A 21 -2.25 1.58 -7.27
N THR A 22 -2.39 1.08 -8.48
CA THR A 22 -1.27 0.49 -9.23
C THR A 22 -0.57 1.60 -10.01
N ILE A 23 0.74 1.70 -9.85
CA ILE A 23 1.59 2.69 -10.50
C ILE A 23 2.45 1.95 -11.52
N SER A 24 2.17 2.20 -12.82
CA SER A 24 2.89 1.56 -13.93
C SER A 24 2.65 2.32 -15.21
N THR A 25 3.67 2.99 -15.70
CA THR A 25 3.62 3.76 -16.97
C THR A 25 3.33 2.86 -18.16
N SER A 26 3.91 1.67 -18.23
CA SER A 26 3.68 0.73 -19.34
C SER A 26 2.22 0.23 -19.36
N LYS A 27 1.70 -0.26 -18.24
CA LYS A 27 0.31 -0.73 -18.15
C LYS A 27 -0.69 0.41 -18.38
N TYR A 28 -0.39 1.61 -17.88
CA TYR A 28 -1.24 2.78 -18.10
C TYR A 28 -1.34 3.15 -19.58
N LYS A 29 -0.21 3.16 -20.32
CA LYS A 29 -0.19 3.41 -21.78
C LYS A 29 -1.02 2.39 -22.53
N LEU A 30 -0.80 1.08 -22.28
CA LEU A 30 -1.56 0.00 -22.91
C LEU A 30 -3.08 0.15 -22.68
N LYS A 31 -3.47 0.46 -21.45
CA LYS A 31 -4.88 0.72 -21.12
C LYS A 31 -5.44 1.91 -21.88
N LYS A 32 -4.69 3.02 -21.95
CA LYS A 32 -5.11 4.25 -22.65
C LYS A 32 -5.26 4.03 -24.16
N GLU A 33 -4.40 3.19 -24.74
CA GLU A 33 -4.44 2.80 -26.15
C GLU A 33 -5.50 1.72 -26.47
N GLY A 34 -6.27 1.28 -25.47
CA GLY A 34 -7.27 0.23 -25.66
C GLY A 34 -6.69 -1.16 -25.95
N LYS A 35 -5.38 -1.36 -25.79
CA LYS A 35 -4.71 -2.63 -26.03
C LYS A 35 -5.13 -3.66 -24.99
N LYS A 36 -5.45 -4.88 -25.48
CA LYS A 36 -5.78 -6.03 -24.63
C LYS A 36 -4.50 -6.79 -24.24
N GLY A 37 -4.61 -7.66 -23.23
CA GLY A 37 -3.52 -8.59 -22.85
C GLY A 37 -2.58 -8.10 -21.73
N TRP A 38 -2.78 -6.91 -21.16
CA TRP A 38 -2.07 -6.50 -19.94
C TRP A 38 -2.82 -6.96 -18.68
N ILE A 39 -2.09 -7.42 -17.70
CA ILE A 39 -2.65 -7.87 -16.41
C ILE A 39 -2.00 -7.08 -15.28
N ASP A 40 -2.83 -6.59 -14.37
CA ASP A 40 -2.40 -5.97 -13.11
C ASP A 40 -2.36 -7.03 -12.01
N GLU A 41 -1.33 -7.89 -12.06
CA GLU A 41 -1.19 -9.01 -11.13
C GLU A 41 -1.15 -8.56 -9.67
N SER A 42 -0.32 -7.58 -9.36
CA SER A 42 -0.14 -7.06 -8.00
C SER A 42 -1.40 -6.39 -7.47
N GLY A 43 -2.04 -5.53 -8.27
CA GLY A 43 -3.32 -4.92 -7.89
C GLY A 43 -4.45 -5.93 -7.71
N ASN A 44 -4.51 -6.95 -8.57
CA ASN A 44 -5.48 -8.05 -8.44
C ASN A 44 -5.24 -8.86 -7.17
N LEU A 45 -3.99 -9.17 -6.85
CA LEU A 45 -3.60 -9.90 -5.65
C LEU A 45 -3.98 -9.14 -4.39
N ILE A 46 -3.66 -7.83 -4.30
CA ILE A 46 -4.06 -6.98 -3.17
C ILE A 46 -5.56 -7.05 -2.96
N ILE A 47 -6.34 -6.85 -4.03
CA ILE A 47 -7.80 -6.83 -3.96
C ILE A 47 -8.35 -8.19 -3.51
N SER A 48 -7.80 -9.29 -4.02
CA SER A 48 -8.20 -10.64 -3.65
C SER A 48 -7.98 -10.90 -2.16
N LEU A 49 -6.78 -10.62 -1.65
CA LEU A 49 -6.42 -10.81 -0.25
C LEU A 49 -7.28 -9.96 0.70
N LEU A 50 -7.51 -8.69 0.36
CA LEU A 50 -8.34 -7.81 1.17
C LEU A 50 -9.81 -8.24 1.20
N LYS A 51 -10.35 -8.72 0.08
CA LYS A 51 -11.72 -9.28 0.02
C LYS A 51 -11.85 -10.56 0.85
N GLN A 52 -10.86 -11.46 0.80
CA GLN A 52 -10.82 -12.67 1.63
C GLN A 52 -10.80 -12.33 3.13
N ALA A 53 -10.21 -11.19 3.51
CA ALA A 53 -10.22 -10.67 4.87
C ALA A 53 -11.46 -9.81 5.19
N ASN A 54 -12.51 -9.83 4.36
CA ASN A 54 -13.76 -9.09 4.51
C ASN A 54 -13.63 -7.56 4.52
N HIS A 55 -12.56 -7.01 3.93
CA HIS A 55 -12.42 -5.57 3.75
C HIS A 55 -13.10 -5.07 2.47
N LYS A 56 -13.48 -3.78 2.45
CA LYS A 56 -14.16 -3.14 1.33
C LYS A 56 -13.17 -2.45 0.39
N ILE A 57 -13.23 -2.75 -0.90
CA ILE A 57 -12.46 -2.04 -1.93
C ILE A 57 -13.33 -0.90 -2.46
N LEU A 58 -12.99 0.33 -2.10
CA LEU A 58 -13.76 1.53 -2.44
C LEU A 58 -13.23 2.26 -3.67
N ALA A 59 -11.96 2.05 -4.00
CA ALA A 59 -11.35 2.60 -5.21
C ALA A 59 -10.28 1.67 -5.75
N ARG A 60 -10.21 1.59 -7.09
CA ARG A 60 -9.09 0.98 -7.82
C ARG A 60 -8.64 1.96 -8.89
N LYS A 61 -7.35 2.28 -8.91
CA LYS A 61 -6.73 3.18 -9.88
C LYS A 61 -5.52 2.53 -10.52
N LEU A 62 -5.28 2.87 -11.78
CA LEU A 62 -4.03 2.60 -12.48
C LEU A 62 -3.54 3.92 -13.05
N ILE A 63 -2.37 4.35 -12.64
CA ILE A 63 -1.76 5.63 -13.03
C ILE A 63 -0.31 5.40 -13.48
N PRO A 64 0.27 6.33 -14.26
CA PRO A 64 1.69 6.26 -14.62
C PRO A 64 2.57 6.62 -13.43
N ASP A 65 3.86 6.34 -13.54
CA ASP A 65 4.88 6.76 -12.57
C ASP A 65 5.26 8.24 -12.84
N ASP A 66 4.32 9.10 -12.48
CA ASP A 66 4.41 10.56 -12.60
C ASP A 66 4.11 11.18 -11.24
N PRO A 67 5.02 11.99 -10.65
CA PRO A 67 4.86 12.55 -9.32
C PRO A 67 3.61 13.39 -9.14
N ALA A 68 3.23 14.17 -10.17
CA ALA A 68 2.05 15.02 -10.09
C ALA A 68 0.76 14.18 -10.05
N MET A 69 0.67 13.15 -10.91
CA MET A 69 -0.48 12.25 -10.94
C MET A 69 -0.56 11.38 -9.68
N ILE A 70 0.58 10.89 -9.15
CA ILE A 70 0.63 10.14 -7.90
C ILE A 70 0.14 11.03 -6.75
N ARG A 71 0.68 12.25 -6.65
CA ARG A 71 0.29 13.22 -5.62
C ARG A 71 -1.20 13.54 -5.69
N GLU A 72 -1.71 13.89 -6.84
CA GLU A 72 -3.12 14.24 -7.04
C GLU A 72 -4.04 13.07 -6.67
N CYS A 73 -3.71 11.87 -7.15
CA CYS A 73 -4.46 10.66 -6.85
C CYS A 73 -4.57 10.40 -5.34
N ILE A 74 -3.44 10.43 -4.63
CA ILE A 74 -3.41 10.18 -3.18
C ILE A 74 -4.17 11.27 -2.43
N LEU A 75 -3.97 12.55 -2.76
CA LEU A 75 -4.68 13.64 -2.10
C LEU A 75 -6.20 13.55 -2.29
N ASN A 76 -6.65 13.19 -3.49
CA ASN A 76 -8.07 12.98 -3.77
C ASN A 76 -8.66 11.81 -2.97
N LEU A 77 -7.92 10.69 -2.86
CA LEU A 77 -8.32 9.55 -2.03
C LEU A 77 -8.37 9.91 -0.54
N CYS A 78 -7.44 10.75 -0.08
CA CYS A 78 -7.42 11.22 1.31
C CYS A 78 -8.63 12.08 1.69
N ARG A 79 -9.30 12.73 0.75
CA ARG A 79 -10.53 13.52 1.00
C ARG A 79 -11.76 12.65 1.27
N SER A 80 -11.76 11.41 0.86
CA SER A 80 -12.90 10.50 1.06
C SER A 80 -13.05 10.10 2.53
N LYS A 81 -14.21 10.33 3.12
CA LYS A 81 -14.50 9.90 4.50
C LYS A 81 -14.64 8.37 4.63
N LYS A 82 -14.87 7.66 3.52
CA LYS A 82 -15.11 6.20 3.51
C LYS A 82 -13.82 5.39 3.37
N ILE A 83 -12.74 5.98 2.84
CA ILE A 83 -11.44 5.31 2.68
C ILE A 83 -10.67 5.48 3.99
N ASP A 84 -10.21 4.37 4.55
CA ASP A 84 -9.37 4.31 5.74
C ASP A 84 -7.90 4.07 5.38
N VAL A 85 -7.66 3.26 4.35
CA VAL A 85 -6.32 2.82 3.96
C VAL A 85 -6.13 2.99 2.45
N ILE A 86 -4.97 3.50 2.06
CA ILE A 86 -4.53 3.62 0.68
C ILE A 86 -3.30 2.72 0.49
N ILE A 87 -3.35 1.81 -0.48
CA ILE A 87 -2.21 0.98 -0.86
C ILE A 87 -1.78 1.38 -2.26
N THR A 88 -0.53 1.82 -2.41
CA THR A 88 0.11 1.97 -3.72
C THR A 88 1.03 0.80 -3.99
N THR A 89 1.17 0.36 -5.24
CA THR A 89 2.10 -0.71 -5.65
C THR A 89 2.73 -0.38 -7.00
N GLY A 90 4.04 -0.53 -7.10
CA GLY A 90 4.85 -0.21 -8.29
C GLY A 90 5.56 1.14 -8.21
N GLY A 91 6.49 1.38 -9.14
CA GLY A 91 7.31 2.59 -9.22
C GLY A 91 8.23 2.81 -8.01
N THR A 92 8.65 1.73 -7.35
CA THR A 92 9.46 1.79 -6.12
C THR A 92 10.90 1.33 -6.30
N GLY A 93 11.33 1.01 -7.53
CA GLY A 93 12.71 0.63 -7.83
C GLY A 93 13.69 1.80 -7.67
N ILE A 94 14.91 1.60 -8.17
CA ILE A 94 16.02 2.56 -8.06
C ILE A 94 16.34 3.27 -9.37
N THR A 95 15.52 3.07 -10.40
CA THR A 95 15.71 3.77 -11.67
C THR A 95 15.26 5.21 -11.59
N LYS A 96 15.70 6.06 -12.52
CA LYS A 96 15.30 7.48 -12.56
C LYS A 96 13.81 7.71 -12.73
N THR A 97 13.08 6.71 -13.17
CA THR A 97 11.62 6.74 -13.38
C THR A 97 10.82 6.18 -12.22
N ASP A 98 11.47 5.56 -11.22
CA ASP A 98 10.83 5.04 -10.02
C ASP A 98 10.71 6.15 -8.97
N LEU A 99 9.59 6.87 -8.99
CA LEU A 99 9.38 8.09 -8.20
C LEU A 99 8.30 7.94 -7.11
N THR A 100 7.72 6.75 -6.98
CA THR A 100 6.59 6.53 -6.06
C THR A 100 6.98 6.72 -4.60
N VAL A 101 8.11 6.16 -4.16
CA VAL A 101 8.54 6.25 -2.75
C VAL A 101 8.78 7.70 -2.35
N GLU A 102 9.52 8.46 -3.15
CA GLU A 102 9.83 9.87 -2.92
C GLU A 102 8.56 10.73 -2.87
N THR A 103 7.66 10.49 -3.83
CA THR A 103 6.40 11.25 -3.91
C THR A 103 5.50 10.95 -2.71
N VAL A 104 5.36 9.67 -2.33
CA VAL A 104 4.52 9.25 -1.19
C VAL A 104 5.14 9.72 0.13
N SER A 105 6.47 9.62 0.30
CA SER A 105 7.18 10.10 1.49
C SER A 105 6.90 11.59 1.75
N ASN A 106 6.93 12.42 0.71
CA ASN A 106 6.61 13.84 0.82
C ASN A 106 5.13 14.14 1.17
N LEU A 107 4.25 13.15 1.04
CA LEU A 107 2.85 13.27 1.41
C LEU A 107 2.55 12.78 2.83
N ILE A 108 3.36 11.90 3.37
CA ILE A 108 3.20 11.34 4.71
C ILE A 108 3.47 12.43 5.75
N GLN A 109 2.61 12.55 6.75
CA GLN A 109 2.75 13.46 7.88
C GLN A 109 3.49 12.82 9.06
N ARG A 110 3.31 11.51 9.26
CA ARG A 110 4.00 10.69 10.25
C ARG A 110 4.34 9.35 9.63
N GLU A 111 5.60 9.04 9.58
CA GLU A 111 6.09 7.76 9.05
C GLU A 111 5.89 6.61 10.05
N ILE A 112 5.72 5.41 9.54
CA ILE A 112 5.70 4.15 10.28
C ILE A 112 6.90 3.32 9.80
N PRO A 113 8.13 3.61 10.29
CA PRO A 113 9.35 3.02 9.74
C PRO A 113 9.41 1.51 9.93
N GLY A 114 8.86 0.99 11.04
CA GLY A 114 8.79 -0.44 11.31
C GLY A 114 8.11 -1.27 10.22
N PHE A 115 7.22 -0.66 9.42
CA PHE A 115 6.61 -1.37 8.28
C PHE A 115 7.67 -1.79 7.25
N GLY A 116 8.50 -0.85 6.82
CA GLY A 116 9.56 -1.12 5.86
C GLY A 116 10.63 -2.09 6.41
N GLU A 117 10.97 -1.95 7.69
CA GLU A 117 11.94 -2.82 8.36
C GLU A 117 11.46 -4.28 8.40
N VAL A 118 10.24 -4.52 8.86
CA VAL A 118 9.66 -5.86 8.95
C VAL A 118 9.44 -6.47 7.56
N LEU A 119 8.99 -5.68 6.57
CA LEU A 119 8.83 -6.17 5.21
C LEU A 119 10.18 -6.59 4.61
N ARG A 120 11.24 -5.81 4.79
CA ARG A 120 12.60 -6.19 4.33
C ARG A 120 13.10 -7.44 5.01
N LYS A 121 12.84 -7.62 6.31
CA LYS A 121 13.18 -8.86 7.02
C LYS A 121 12.47 -10.06 6.40
N LEU A 122 11.17 -10.01 6.23
CA LEU A 122 10.38 -11.09 5.60
C LEU A 122 10.84 -11.35 4.16
N SER A 123 11.17 -10.30 3.40
CA SER A 123 11.71 -10.44 2.05
C SER A 123 13.07 -11.13 2.06
N PHE A 124 13.96 -10.78 3.01
CA PHE A 124 15.27 -11.42 3.13
C PHE A 124 15.16 -12.93 3.43
N GLU A 125 14.23 -13.32 4.28
CA GLU A 125 13.96 -14.73 4.58
C GLU A 125 13.48 -15.52 3.33
N ARG A 126 12.87 -14.83 2.36
CA ARG A 126 12.31 -15.45 1.14
C ARG A 126 13.25 -15.41 -0.08
N ILE A 127 13.95 -14.30 -0.27
CA ILE A 127 14.76 -14.05 -1.47
C ILE A 127 16.23 -13.68 -1.19
N GLY A 128 16.66 -13.79 0.07
CA GLY A 128 18.05 -13.50 0.46
C GLY A 128 18.45 -12.04 0.23
N SER A 129 19.71 -11.83 -0.18
CA SER A 129 20.29 -10.49 -0.35
C SER A 129 19.58 -9.58 -1.37
N ALA A 130 18.80 -10.14 -2.31
CA ALA A 130 18.01 -9.36 -3.24
C ALA A 130 16.98 -8.45 -2.54
N ALA A 131 16.62 -8.77 -1.28
CA ALA A 131 15.73 -7.95 -0.45
C ALA A 131 16.27 -6.55 -0.17
N ILE A 132 17.56 -6.28 -0.38
CA ILE A 132 18.16 -4.94 -0.25
C ILE A 132 17.48 -3.91 -1.17
N LEU A 133 16.91 -4.35 -2.28
CA LEU A 133 16.19 -3.52 -3.23
C LEU A 133 14.72 -3.29 -2.84
N THR A 134 14.25 -3.88 -1.73
CA THR A 134 12.87 -3.70 -1.27
C THR A 134 12.68 -2.30 -0.68
N ARG A 135 12.16 -1.39 -1.50
CA ARG A 135 11.80 -0.04 -1.09
C ARG A 135 10.31 0.01 -0.82
N ALA A 136 9.96 0.14 0.45
CA ALA A 136 8.59 0.23 0.92
C ALA A 136 8.52 1.17 2.12
N ILE A 137 7.46 1.96 2.20
CA ILE A 137 7.18 2.86 3.32
C ILE A 137 5.72 2.79 3.71
N ALA A 138 5.42 3.17 4.94
CA ALA A 138 4.06 3.40 5.40
C ALA A 138 4.01 4.65 6.28
N GLY A 139 2.83 5.26 6.36
CA GLY A 139 2.62 6.40 7.24
C GLY A 139 1.19 6.89 7.27
N VAL A 140 1.00 7.95 8.04
CA VAL A 140 -0.30 8.57 8.30
C VAL A 140 -0.42 9.88 7.53
N ARG A 141 -1.58 10.11 6.91
CA ARG A 141 -2.00 11.41 6.39
C ARG A 141 -3.49 11.63 6.64
N ASN A 142 -3.85 12.71 7.30
CA ASN A 142 -5.23 13.11 7.59
C ASN A 142 -6.08 11.96 8.17
N GLY A 143 -5.54 11.24 9.16
CA GLY A 143 -6.23 10.11 9.79
C GLY A 143 -6.34 8.85 8.92
N LYS A 144 -5.64 8.77 7.80
CA LYS A 144 -5.59 7.61 6.92
C LYS A 144 -4.20 6.98 6.91
N ILE A 145 -4.16 5.68 6.71
CA ILE A 145 -2.91 4.94 6.54
C ILE A 145 -2.60 4.84 5.05
N ILE A 146 -1.37 5.15 4.68
CA ILE A 146 -0.84 4.97 3.33
C ILE A 146 0.26 3.93 3.40
N PHE A 147 0.16 2.89 2.58
CA PHE A 147 1.21 1.91 2.35
C PHE A 147 1.72 2.05 0.91
N CYS A 148 3.04 2.15 0.75
CA CYS A 148 3.71 2.15 -0.54
C CYS A 148 4.50 0.85 -0.68
N LEU A 149 4.09 -0.01 -1.64
CA LEU A 149 4.60 -1.36 -1.82
C LEU A 149 5.40 -1.51 -3.11
N PRO A 150 6.36 -2.44 -3.16
CA PRO A 150 6.98 -2.88 -4.40
C PRO A 150 5.94 -3.36 -5.42
N GLY A 151 6.34 -3.38 -6.69
CA GLY A 151 5.49 -3.84 -7.79
C GLY A 151 5.43 -5.35 -7.97
N SER A 152 6.27 -6.14 -7.29
CA SER A 152 6.31 -7.59 -7.43
C SER A 152 5.17 -8.26 -6.64
N PRO A 153 4.48 -9.27 -7.22
CA PRO A 153 3.43 -10.02 -6.52
C PRO A 153 3.91 -10.65 -5.21
N ASP A 154 5.14 -11.17 -5.16
CA ASP A 154 5.70 -11.78 -3.94
C ASP A 154 5.84 -10.79 -2.79
N ALA A 155 6.38 -9.60 -3.04
CA ALA A 155 6.48 -8.56 -2.03
C ALA A 155 5.11 -8.05 -1.58
N VAL A 156 4.16 -7.96 -2.52
CA VAL A 156 2.76 -7.60 -2.25
C VAL A 156 2.10 -8.63 -1.36
N GLU A 157 2.26 -9.94 -1.64
CA GLU A 157 1.71 -11.00 -0.79
C GLU A 157 2.24 -10.90 0.64
N LEU A 158 3.56 -10.79 0.80
CA LEU A 158 4.19 -10.63 2.11
C LEU A 158 3.62 -9.43 2.87
N ALA A 159 3.59 -8.25 2.22
CA ALA A 159 3.13 -7.03 2.86
C ALA A 159 1.65 -7.12 3.26
N VAL A 160 0.79 -7.55 2.34
CA VAL A 160 -0.66 -7.53 2.57
C VAL A 160 -1.08 -8.60 3.57
N LYS A 161 -0.59 -9.83 3.41
CA LYS A 161 -1.02 -10.98 4.22
C LYS A 161 -0.46 -10.92 5.64
N TYR A 162 0.81 -10.56 5.79
CA TYR A 162 1.49 -10.67 7.08
C TYR A 162 1.58 -9.35 7.85
N LEU A 163 1.43 -8.20 7.20
CA LEU A 163 1.57 -6.89 7.86
C LEU A 163 0.28 -6.06 7.76
N ILE A 164 -0.27 -5.86 6.56
CA ILE A 164 -1.38 -4.92 6.39
C ILE A 164 -2.67 -5.46 6.97
N ILE A 165 -3.10 -6.65 6.58
CA ILE A 165 -4.36 -7.24 7.06
C ILE A 165 -4.37 -7.36 8.60
N PRO A 166 -3.30 -7.87 9.26
CA PRO A 166 -3.30 -7.99 10.72
C PRO A 166 -3.25 -6.67 11.48
N GLU A 167 -2.61 -5.64 10.92
CA GLU A 167 -2.31 -4.41 11.65
C GLU A 167 -3.11 -3.17 11.19
N ALA A 168 -3.65 -3.14 9.97
CA ALA A 168 -4.38 -1.98 9.47
C ALA A 168 -5.54 -1.55 10.38
N PRO A 169 -6.35 -2.44 10.99
CA PRO A 169 -7.40 -2.04 11.93
C PRO A 169 -6.86 -1.26 13.12
N HIS A 170 -5.75 -1.70 13.69
CA HIS A 170 -5.10 -1.07 14.83
C HIS A 170 -4.48 0.28 14.44
N LEU A 171 -3.75 0.32 13.31
CA LEU A 171 -3.15 1.55 12.79
C LEU A 171 -4.19 2.62 12.48
N VAL A 172 -5.30 2.24 11.84
CA VAL A 172 -6.40 3.17 11.51
C VAL A 172 -7.04 3.74 12.77
N LYS A 173 -7.23 2.92 13.81
CA LYS A 173 -7.74 3.41 15.09
C LYS A 173 -6.83 4.52 15.62
N HIS A 174 -5.53 4.27 15.76
CA HIS A 174 -4.58 5.27 16.27
C HIS A 174 -4.42 6.49 15.36
N ALA A 175 -4.52 6.32 14.05
CA ALA A 175 -4.43 7.44 13.12
C ALA A 175 -5.61 8.43 13.24
N LYS A 176 -6.74 7.97 13.81
CA LYS A 176 -7.96 8.78 14.00
C LYS A 176 -8.08 9.40 15.41
N GLU A 177 -7.26 8.95 16.34
CA GLU A 177 -7.10 9.55 17.68
C GLU A 177 -6.25 10.83 17.60
#